data_cec539c209ab1943db4eb945bdb59a2a
#
_entry.id   cec539c209ab1943db4eb945bdb59a2a
#
_cell.length_a   1.000
_cell.length_b   1.000
_cell.length_c   1.000
_cell.angle_alpha   90.00
_cell.angle_beta   90.00
_cell.angle_gamma   90.00
#
_symmetry.space_group_name_H-M   'P 1'
#
loop_
_entity.id
_entity.type
_entity.pdbx_description
1 polymer ?
#
loop_
_entity_poly.entity_id
_entity_poly.type
_entity_poly.pdbx_seq_one_letter_code
_entity_poly.pdbx_strand_id
1 'polypeptide(L)'
;MKFGRKPGMREGDEEIAAGGDADIRSALEQAKGSRAKGSPRKTPKRGYLDGQMLIAMPSMGDERFSRSVIYVCAHSTEGAMGIVVNQRAANISFPDLLVQLDVIPAADVIQLPSGAGVAVLKGGPVDTQRGFVLHSSDFFIENSTLPIDEGICLTATLDILKAIARGTGPRNAILALGYAGWAPGQLENEIQHNGWLHCSADPELIFGRDIGGKYTLALKKIGIDLGMLSSEAGHA
;
A
#
# COMPACT_ATOMS: atom_id res chain seq x y z
N MET A 1 4.67 -7.96 29.69
CA MET A 1 3.39 -7.52 30.29
C MET A 1 2.27 -7.85 29.31
N LYS A 2 1.30 -8.66 29.72
CA LYS A 2 0.14 -9.06 28.91
C LYS A 2 -0.90 -7.95 28.95
N PHE A 3 -1.27 -7.39 27.82
CA PHE A 3 -2.41 -6.48 27.72
C PHE A 3 -3.69 -7.30 27.67
N GLY A 4 -4.64 -6.96 28.56
CA GLY A 4 -5.89 -7.67 28.77
C GLY A 4 -6.87 -7.51 27.61
N ARG A 5 -7.58 -8.61 27.31
CA ARG A 5 -8.72 -8.68 26.39
C ARG A 5 -9.84 -7.77 26.84
N LYS A 6 -10.38 -6.96 25.91
CA LYS A 6 -11.72 -6.35 26.05
C LYS A 6 -12.78 -7.33 25.52
N PRO A 7 -13.93 -7.48 26.20
CA PRO A 7 -15.01 -8.38 25.76
C PRO A 7 -15.87 -7.70 24.69
N GLY A 8 -16.18 -8.40 23.60
CA GLY A 8 -17.21 -8.00 22.64
C GLY A 8 -16.93 -8.21 21.16
N MET A 9 -16.16 -9.24 20.76
CA MET A 9 -16.08 -9.67 19.36
C MET A 9 -16.95 -10.92 19.14
N ARG A 10 -17.78 -10.90 18.09
CA ARG A 10 -18.61 -12.05 17.68
C ARG A 10 -17.75 -13.06 16.95
N GLU A 11 -17.99 -14.35 17.19
CA GLU A 11 -17.25 -15.51 16.63
C GLU A 11 -17.26 -15.67 15.09
N GLY A 12 -17.81 -14.73 14.33
CA GLY A 12 -17.87 -14.80 12.86
C GLY A 12 -16.76 -14.07 12.14
N ASP A 13 -15.99 -13.23 12.81
CA ASP A 13 -14.98 -12.37 12.16
C ASP A 13 -13.57 -12.97 12.14
N GLU A 14 -13.30 -14.04 12.87
CA GLU A 14 -11.99 -14.70 12.93
C GLU A 14 -11.72 -15.68 11.76
N GLU A 15 -12.76 -16.23 11.14
CA GLU A 15 -12.59 -17.27 10.09
C GLU A 15 -12.22 -16.69 8.71
N ILE A 16 -12.51 -15.40 8.46
CA ILE A 16 -12.17 -14.72 7.20
C ILE A 16 -10.72 -14.20 7.21
N ALA A 17 -10.14 -13.95 8.39
CA ALA A 17 -8.79 -13.41 8.52
C ALA A 17 -7.68 -14.47 8.39
N ALA A 18 -7.97 -15.75 8.67
CA ALA A 18 -6.97 -16.81 8.69
C ALA A 18 -6.60 -17.38 7.30
N GLY A 19 -7.51 -17.27 6.30
CA GLY A 19 -7.26 -17.74 4.94
C GLY A 19 -6.36 -16.82 4.11
N GLY A 20 -6.44 -15.50 4.33
CA GLY A 20 -5.73 -14.51 3.51
C GLY A 20 -4.21 -14.43 3.73
N ASP A 21 -3.73 -14.81 4.92
CA ASP A 21 -2.32 -14.62 5.30
C ASP A 21 -1.39 -15.70 4.68
N ALA A 22 -1.89 -16.92 4.48
CA ALA A 22 -1.15 -17.99 3.80
C ALA A 22 -1.05 -17.75 2.29
N ASP A 23 -2.12 -17.24 1.68
CA ASP A 23 -2.20 -17.01 0.23
C ASP A 23 -1.34 -15.81 -0.21
N ILE A 24 -1.31 -14.75 0.59
CA ILE A 24 -0.50 -13.56 0.28
C ILE A 24 0.99 -13.83 0.51
N ARG A 25 1.36 -14.63 1.52
CA ARG A 25 2.74 -15.11 1.67
C ARG A 25 3.15 -15.96 0.47
N SER A 26 2.26 -16.83 0.00
CA SER A 26 2.48 -17.63 -1.21
C SER A 26 2.65 -16.75 -2.45
N ALA A 27 1.81 -15.74 -2.66
CA ALA A 27 1.95 -14.79 -3.77
C ALA A 27 3.24 -13.97 -3.71
N LEU A 28 3.65 -13.52 -2.51
CA LEU A 28 4.92 -12.83 -2.29
C LEU A 28 6.13 -13.77 -2.43
N GLU A 29 6.01 -15.03 -2.03
CA GLU A 29 7.06 -16.04 -2.17
C GLU A 29 7.19 -16.55 -3.61
N GLN A 30 6.10 -16.72 -4.34
CA GLN A 30 6.12 -17.06 -5.77
C GLN A 30 6.70 -15.92 -6.61
N ALA A 31 6.43 -14.67 -6.25
CA ALA A 31 7.09 -13.51 -6.87
C ALA A 31 8.61 -13.49 -6.60
N LYS A 32 9.07 -14.02 -5.45
CA LYS A 32 10.49 -14.20 -5.12
C LYS A 32 11.13 -15.38 -5.85
N GLY A 33 10.41 -16.52 -6.00
CA GLY A 33 10.92 -17.75 -6.61
C GLY A 33 11.17 -17.70 -8.12
N SER A 34 10.66 -16.66 -8.80
CA SER A 34 10.81 -16.49 -10.26
C SER A 34 12.08 -15.72 -10.69
N ARG A 35 13.02 -15.42 -9.77
CA ARG A 35 14.23 -14.64 -10.08
C ARG A 35 15.52 -15.37 -9.79
N ALA A 36 16.00 -16.12 -10.78
CA ALA A 36 17.42 -16.38 -10.98
C ALA A 36 17.95 -15.48 -12.11
N LYS A 37 18.93 -14.62 -11.77
CA LYS A 37 19.91 -13.92 -12.63
C LYS A 37 19.40 -13.26 -13.93
N GLY A 38 19.50 -11.93 -13.98
CA GLY A 38 19.46 -11.14 -15.21
C GLY A 38 18.08 -10.55 -15.52
N SER A 39 17.96 -9.26 -15.34
CA SER A 39 16.74 -8.48 -15.58
C SER A 39 16.24 -8.63 -17.03
N PRO A 40 15.05 -9.20 -17.27
CA PRO A 40 14.23 -8.82 -18.41
C PRO A 40 13.03 -8.01 -17.91
N ARG A 41 12.70 -6.95 -18.64
CA ARG A 41 11.47 -6.16 -18.51
C ARG A 41 10.30 -7.11 -18.34
N LYS A 42 9.63 -7.09 -17.17
CA LYS A 42 8.31 -7.74 -17.06
C LYS A 42 7.34 -6.90 -17.90
N THR A 43 7.05 -7.36 -19.11
CA THR A 43 5.80 -6.98 -19.77
C THR A 43 4.65 -7.29 -18.81
N PRO A 44 3.69 -6.36 -18.58
CA PRO A 44 2.51 -6.65 -17.75
C PRO A 44 1.88 -7.93 -18.28
N LYS A 45 1.73 -8.93 -17.42
CA LYS A 45 0.99 -10.13 -17.78
C LYS A 45 -0.41 -9.69 -18.14
N ARG A 46 -0.89 -10.00 -19.35
CA ARG A 46 -2.24 -9.63 -19.80
C ARG A 46 -3.25 -10.06 -18.74
N GLY A 47 -4.02 -9.09 -18.22
CA GLY A 47 -5.12 -9.32 -17.28
C GLY A 47 -4.81 -9.04 -15.81
N TYR A 48 -3.56 -8.77 -15.41
CA TYR A 48 -3.21 -8.42 -14.04
C TYR A 48 -2.82 -6.94 -13.90
N LEU A 49 -3.03 -6.38 -12.70
CA LEU A 49 -2.92 -4.95 -12.40
C LEU A 49 -1.69 -4.60 -11.54
N ASP A 50 -0.69 -5.50 -11.49
CA ASP A 50 0.57 -5.18 -10.79
C ASP A 50 1.14 -3.86 -11.30
N GLY A 51 1.54 -2.98 -10.39
CA GLY A 51 2.10 -1.68 -10.73
C GLY A 51 1.09 -0.64 -11.20
N GLN A 52 -0.22 -0.91 -11.09
CA GLN A 52 -1.27 0.07 -11.39
C GLN A 52 -1.88 0.66 -10.12
N MET A 53 -2.58 1.78 -10.30
CA MET A 53 -3.40 2.40 -9.25
C MET A 53 -4.84 1.95 -9.38
N LEU A 54 -5.47 1.62 -8.25
CA LEU A 54 -6.93 1.53 -8.12
C LEU A 54 -7.45 2.82 -7.49
N ILE A 55 -8.59 3.28 -7.97
CA ILE A 55 -9.27 4.48 -7.48
C ILE A 55 -10.67 4.05 -7.08
N ALA A 56 -11.02 4.21 -5.81
CA ALA A 56 -12.36 3.87 -5.34
C ALA A 56 -13.41 4.73 -6.03
N MET A 57 -14.46 4.09 -6.55
CA MET A 57 -15.60 4.84 -7.11
C MET A 57 -16.28 5.67 -6.01
N PRO A 58 -16.83 6.84 -6.32
CA PRO A 58 -17.57 7.65 -5.34
C PRO A 58 -18.74 6.90 -4.67
N SER A 59 -19.29 5.91 -5.34
CA SER A 59 -20.34 5.01 -4.84
C SER A 59 -19.82 3.82 -4.02
N MET A 60 -18.52 3.77 -3.70
CA MET A 60 -17.92 2.70 -2.91
C MET A 60 -18.67 2.51 -1.60
N GLY A 61 -19.28 1.32 -1.43
CA GLY A 61 -20.08 0.99 -0.25
C GLY A 61 -19.26 0.64 1.00
N ASP A 62 -17.98 0.28 0.83
CA ASP A 62 -17.08 0.01 1.95
C ASP A 62 -16.39 1.30 2.41
N GLU A 63 -16.82 1.81 3.56
CA GLU A 63 -16.28 3.06 4.13
C GLU A 63 -14.76 3.02 4.37
N ARG A 64 -14.18 1.82 4.58
CA ARG A 64 -12.73 1.67 4.77
C ARG A 64 -11.95 2.12 3.55
N PHE A 65 -12.56 2.01 2.37
CA PHE A 65 -11.96 2.37 1.08
C PHE A 65 -12.60 3.62 0.45
N SER A 66 -13.48 4.31 1.16
CA SER A 66 -14.08 5.54 0.64
C SER A 66 -12.98 6.52 0.18
N ARG A 67 -13.06 6.96 -1.07
CA ARG A 67 -12.10 7.88 -1.73
C ARG A 67 -10.64 7.41 -1.64
N SER A 68 -10.38 6.12 -1.54
CA SER A 68 -9.01 5.62 -1.50
C SER A 68 -8.38 5.52 -2.89
N VAL A 69 -7.07 5.68 -2.89
CA VAL A 69 -6.17 5.42 -4.01
C VAL A 69 -5.20 4.35 -3.56
N ILE A 70 -5.15 3.23 -4.27
CA ILE A 70 -4.39 2.05 -3.88
C ILE A 70 -3.36 1.72 -4.98
N TYR A 71 -2.11 1.52 -4.60
CA TYR A 71 -1.10 0.97 -5.49
C TYR A 71 -1.11 -0.55 -5.39
N VAL A 72 -1.34 -1.24 -6.51
CA VAL A 72 -1.38 -2.71 -6.56
C VAL A 72 0.05 -3.24 -6.57
N CYS A 73 0.43 -3.91 -5.50
CA CYS A 73 1.77 -4.47 -5.31
C CYS A 73 1.93 -5.86 -5.90
N ALA A 74 0.86 -6.64 -5.89
CA ALA A 74 0.81 -7.99 -6.47
C ALA A 74 -0.62 -8.30 -6.92
N HIS A 75 -0.76 -8.97 -8.08
CA HIS A 75 -2.02 -9.49 -8.58
C HIS A 75 -1.79 -10.78 -9.37
N SER A 76 -2.55 -11.82 -9.05
CA SER A 76 -2.46 -13.14 -9.67
C SER A 76 -3.78 -13.89 -9.55
N THR A 77 -3.83 -15.13 -10.04
CA THR A 77 -4.97 -16.06 -9.81
C THR A 77 -5.24 -16.34 -8.33
N GLU A 78 -4.24 -16.14 -7.47
CA GLU A 78 -4.32 -16.38 -6.03
C GLU A 78 -4.87 -15.18 -5.25
N GLY A 79 -5.12 -14.05 -5.93
CA GLY A 79 -5.65 -12.83 -5.35
C GLY A 79 -4.81 -11.59 -5.62
N ALA A 80 -5.07 -10.52 -4.88
CA ALA A 80 -4.35 -9.25 -5.03
C ALA A 80 -3.99 -8.63 -3.68
N MET A 81 -2.91 -7.86 -3.68
CA MET A 81 -2.45 -7.05 -2.57
C MET A 81 -2.14 -5.64 -3.05
N GLY A 82 -2.57 -4.63 -2.29
CA GLY A 82 -2.28 -3.24 -2.58
C GLY A 82 -2.07 -2.39 -1.33
N ILE A 83 -1.47 -1.22 -1.51
CA ILE A 83 -1.21 -0.25 -0.44
C ILE A 83 -2.01 1.02 -0.70
N VAL A 84 -2.85 1.43 0.26
CA VAL A 84 -3.54 2.72 0.23
C VAL A 84 -2.49 3.82 0.40
N VAL A 85 -2.42 4.76 -0.57
CA VAL A 85 -1.36 5.77 -0.63
C VAL A 85 -1.86 7.19 -0.29
N ASN A 86 -3.13 7.35 0.03
CA ASN A 86 -3.75 8.65 0.28
C ASN A 86 -4.48 8.77 1.62
N GLN A 87 -4.23 7.87 2.57
CA GLN A 87 -4.78 7.96 3.92
C GLN A 87 -3.65 8.07 4.95
N ARG A 88 -3.58 9.16 5.71
CA ARG A 88 -2.59 9.30 6.80
C ARG A 88 -2.93 8.40 7.97
N ALA A 89 -1.91 7.81 8.56
CA ALA A 89 -2.04 7.19 9.87
C ALA A 89 -2.23 8.29 10.93
N ALA A 90 -3.28 8.17 11.75
CA ALA A 90 -3.52 9.11 12.82
C ALA A 90 -2.55 8.88 13.98
N ASN A 91 -2.11 9.97 14.62
CA ASN A 91 -1.39 9.95 15.90
C ASN A 91 -0.05 9.19 15.91
N ILE A 92 0.57 8.98 14.76
CA ILE A 92 1.90 8.37 14.68
C ILE A 92 2.73 9.06 13.60
N SER A 93 3.92 9.49 13.95
CA SER A 93 4.92 10.00 13.01
C SER A 93 5.98 8.95 12.72
N PHE A 94 6.75 9.14 11.66
CA PHE A 94 7.85 8.24 11.32
C PHE A 94 8.91 8.18 12.44
N PRO A 95 9.35 9.30 13.05
CA PRO A 95 10.25 9.26 14.20
C PRO A 95 9.69 8.49 15.40
N ASP A 96 8.40 8.69 15.73
CA ASP A 96 7.77 7.97 16.85
C ASP A 96 7.79 6.46 16.61
N LEU A 97 7.53 6.05 15.37
CA LEU A 97 7.56 4.64 14.99
C LEU A 97 8.97 4.05 15.10
N LEU A 98 10.02 4.80 14.69
CA LEU A 98 11.41 4.34 14.83
C LEU A 98 11.80 4.10 16.30
N VAL A 99 11.30 4.96 17.19
CA VAL A 99 11.51 4.78 18.64
C VAL A 99 10.72 3.57 19.17
N GLN A 100 9.46 3.44 18.79
CA GLN A 100 8.61 2.31 19.22
C GLN A 100 9.14 0.95 18.76
N LEU A 101 9.84 0.92 17.61
CA LEU A 101 10.44 -0.29 17.05
C LEU A 101 11.90 -0.49 17.49
N ASP A 102 12.40 0.28 18.46
CA ASP A 102 13.80 0.25 18.93
C ASP A 102 14.84 0.40 17.79
N VAL A 103 14.46 1.10 16.72
CA VAL A 103 15.38 1.39 15.59
C VAL A 103 16.35 2.50 15.95
N ILE A 104 15.86 3.51 16.68
CA ILE A 104 16.66 4.61 17.23
C ILE A 104 16.26 4.89 18.69
N PRO A 105 17.18 5.37 19.54
CA PRO A 105 16.86 5.92 20.85
C PRO A 105 16.01 7.21 20.71
N ALA A 106 15.16 7.49 21.69
CA ALA A 106 14.35 8.72 21.70
C ALA A 106 15.19 10.00 21.65
N ALA A 107 16.40 9.99 22.21
CA ALA A 107 17.34 11.10 22.18
C ALA A 107 17.86 11.42 20.78
N ASP A 108 17.86 10.46 19.85
CA ASP A 108 18.42 10.59 18.50
C ASP A 108 17.38 11.11 17.47
N VAL A 109 16.13 11.26 17.86
CA VAL A 109 15.06 11.77 16.96
C VAL A 109 15.43 13.14 16.35
N ILE A 110 16.11 13.99 17.11
CA ILE A 110 16.56 15.32 16.68
C ILE A 110 17.66 15.25 15.60
N GLN A 111 18.38 14.14 15.53
CA GLN A 111 19.51 13.92 14.62
C GLN A 111 19.09 13.25 13.30
N LEU A 112 17.80 12.97 13.12
CA LEU A 112 17.33 12.40 11.87
C LEU A 112 17.60 13.34 10.69
N PRO A 113 18.07 12.83 9.54
CA PRO A 113 18.29 13.65 8.36
C PRO A 113 17.04 14.46 8.01
N SER A 114 17.22 15.73 7.61
CA SER A 114 16.13 16.64 7.27
C SER A 114 15.23 16.15 6.10
N GLY A 115 15.67 15.12 5.38
CA GLY A 115 14.90 14.43 4.34
C GLY A 115 14.12 13.19 4.82
N ALA A 116 14.22 12.82 6.11
CA ALA A 116 13.53 11.66 6.66
C ALA A 116 12.02 11.89 6.91
N GLY A 117 11.42 12.86 6.22
CA GLY A 117 9.98 13.13 6.25
C GLY A 117 9.16 12.05 5.52
N VAL A 118 9.39 10.79 5.86
CA VAL A 118 8.61 9.66 5.36
C VAL A 118 7.20 9.78 5.91
N ALA A 119 6.20 9.83 5.02
CA ALA A 119 4.81 9.82 5.43
C ALA A 119 4.43 8.46 5.99
N VAL A 120 3.78 8.44 7.15
CA VAL A 120 3.16 7.23 7.69
C VAL A 120 1.69 7.20 7.27
N LEU A 121 1.31 6.15 6.56
CA LEU A 121 0.00 5.99 5.97
C LEU A 121 -0.73 4.80 6.60
N LYS A 122 -2.06 4.84 6.56
CA LYS A 122 -2.93 3.70 6.78
C LYS A 122 -3.02 2.93 5.47
N GLY A 123 -2.20 1.89 5.32
CA GLY A 123 -2.04 1.14 4.07
C GLY A 123 -3.21 0.24 3.71
N GLY A 124 -4.07 -0.08 4.66
CA GLY A 124 -5.27 -0.89 4.47
C GLY A 124 -5.75 -1.55 5.77
N PRO A 125 -6.86 -2.30 5.71
CA PRO A 125 -7.49 -2.89 6.90
C PRO A 125 -6.83 -4.20 7.36
N VAL A 126 -5.99 -4.84 6.54
CA VAL A 126 -5.38 -6.13 6.86
C VAL A 126 -4.04 -5.91 7.53
N ASP A 127 -3.76 -6.65 8.61
CA ASP A 127 -2.48 -6.67 9.35
C ASP A 127 -1.96 -5.25 9.68
N THR A 128 -2.80 -4.45 10.31
CA THR A 128 -2.55 -3.02 10.58
C THR A 128 -1.37 -2.73 11.50
N GLN A 129 -0.81 -3.74 12.14
CA GLN A 129 0.41 -3.64 12.97
C GLN A 129 1.70 -3.89 12.18
N ARG A 130 1.58 -4.33 10.93
CA ARG A 130 2.72 -4.59 10.06
C ARG A 130 3.03 -3.39 9.19
N GLY A 131 4.30 -3.01 9.14
CA GLY A 131 4.80 -1.93 8.29
C GLY A 131 5.25 -2.43 6.92
N PHE A 132 4.88 -1.69 5.88
CA PHE A 132 5.31 -1.88 4.49
C PHE A 132 5.89 -0.57 3.98
N VAL A 133 7.08 -0.60 3.42
CA VAL A 133 7.71 0.58 2.82
C VAL A 133 7.65 0.44 1.31
N LEU A 134 6.84 1.30 0.66
CA LEU A 134 6.95 1.54 -0.79
C LEU A 134 8.07 2.54 -1.01
N HIS A 135 8.96 2.24 -1.94
CA HIS A 135 10.13 3.08 -2.16
C HIS A 135 10.65 3.01 -3.60
N SER A 136 11.47 3.99 -3.97
CA SER A 136 12.15 4.02 -5.26
C SER A 136 13.18 2.91 -5.39
N SER A 137 13.41 2.43 -6.62
CA SER A 137 14.26 1.29 -6.93
C SER A 137 15.77 1.54 -6.81
N ASP A 138 16.18 2.75 -6.41
CA ASP A 138 17.58 3.12 -6.12
C ASP A 138 18.11 2.50 -4.81
N PHE A 139 17.27 1.82 -4.06
CA PHE A 139 17.62 1.07 -2.85
C PHE A 139 17.10 -0.36 -2.96
N PHE A 140 17.92 -1.34 -2.56
CA PHE A 140 17.56 -2.75 -2.66
C PHE A 140 18.21 -3.56 -1.53
N ILE A 141 17.42 -4.40 -0.87
CA ILE A 141 17.90 -5.38 0.11
C ILE A 141 17.62 -6.76 -0.46
N GLU A 142 18.68 -7.53 -0.70
CA GLU A 142 18.57 -8.89 -1.21
C GLU A 142 17.66 -9.74 -0.32
N ASN A 143 16.79 -10.55 -0.92
CA ASN A 143 15.79 -11.40 -0.25
C ASN A 143 14.70 -10.68 0.58
N SER A 144 14.72 -9.33 0.67
CA SER A 144 13.75 -8.56 1.46
C SER A 144 12.99 -7.52 0.65
N THR A 145 13.53 -7.11 -0.49
CA THR A 145 12.89 -6.15 -1.39
C THR A 145 12.18 -6.86 -2.52
N LEU A 146 10.89 -6.58 -2.69
CA LEU A 146 10.07 -7.01 -3.82
C LEU A 146 10.01 -5.88 -4.86
N PRO A 147 10.61 -6.01 -6.02
CA PRO A 147 10.39 -5.08 -7.13
C PRO A 147 8.99 -5.31 -7.72
N ILE A 148 8.21 -4.25 -7.85
CA ILE A 148 6.85 -4.30 -8.40
C ILE A 148 6.88 -3.93 -9.87
N ASP A 149 7.41 -2.74 -10.19
CA ASP A 149 7.63 -2.26 -11.56
C ASP A 149 9.04 -1.67 -11.74
N GLU A 150 9.28 -0.95 -12.85
CA GLU A 150 10.62 -0.44 -13.21
C GLU A 150 11.19 0.61 -12.23
N GLY A 151 10.38 1.21 -11.37
CA GLY A 151 10.80 2.30 -10.48
C GLY A 151 10.40 2.13 -9.03
N ILE A 152 9.56 1.14 -8.71
CA ILE A 152 8.94 1.01 -7.40
C ILE A 152 9.13 -0.37 -6.82
N CYS A 153 9.55 -0.38 -5.56
CA CYS A 153 9.79 -1.58 -4.76
C CYS A 153 9.00 -1.54 -3.46
N LEU A 154 8.80 -2.72 -2.87
CA LEU A 154 8.20 -2.92 -1.56
C LEU A 154 9.17 -3.66 -0.66
N THR A 155 9.40 -3.14 0.55
CA THR A 155 10.20 -3.82 1.60
C THR A 155 9.44 -3.79 2.92
N ALA A 156 9.41 -4.93 3.63
CA ALA A 156 8.66 -5.08 4.87
C ALA A 156 9.56 -5.51 6.06
N THR A 157 10.84 -5.12 6.04
CA THR A 157 11.81 -5.43 7.11
C THR A 157 12.29 -4.17 7.80
N LEU A 158 12.78 -4.30 9.04
CA LEU A 158 13.31 -3.18 9.83
C LEU A 158 14.59 -2.57 9.21
N ASP A 159 15.27 -3.31 8.35
CA ASP A 159 16.54 -2.85 7.78
C ASP A 159 16.38 -1.63 6.88
N ILE A 160 15.25 -1.52 6.14
CA ILE A 160 14.98 -0.32 5.37
C ILE A 160 14.73 0.90 6.27
N LEU A 161 14.07 0.72 7.42
CA LEU A 161 13.84 1.79 8.38
C LEU A 161 15.16 2.27 8.98
N LYS A 162 16.07 1.34 9.30
CA LYS A 162 17.43 1.65 9.75
C LYS A 162 18.22 2.41 8.68
N ALA A 163 18.11 2.00 7.43
CA ALA A 163 18.79 2.69 6.32
C ALA A 163 18.26 4.12 6.13
N ILE A 164 16.93 4.30 6.20
CA ILE A 164 16.31 5.65 6.11
C ILE A 164 16.77 6.52 7.28
N ALA A 165 16.75 5.98 8.52
CA ALA A 165 17.19 6.71 9.71
C ALA A 165 18.66 7.16 9.62
N ARG A 166 19.51 6.40 8.94
CA ARG A 166 20.93 6.73 8.70
C ARG A 166 21.17 7.63 7.49
N GLY A 167 20.12 7.97 6.71
CA GLY A 167 20.27 8.74 5.47
C GLY A 167 20.84 7.95 4.29
N THR A 168 20.92 6.63 4.40
CA THR A 168 21.42 5.71 3.36
C THR A 168 20.29 4.93 2.67
N GLY A 169 19.04 5.29 2.95
CA GLY A 169 17.85 4.67 2.37
C GLY A 169 17.52 5.18 0.95
N PRO A 170 16.35 4.78 0.42
CA PRO A 170 15.88 5.22 -0.89
C PRO A 170 15.59 6.72 -0.93
N ARG A 171 15.62 7.32 -2.12
CA ARG A 171 15.31 8.75 -2.34
C ARG A 171 13.86 9.07 -2.03
N ASN A 172 12.95 8.18 -2.42
CA ASN A 172 11.54 8.33 -2.17
C ASN A 172 11.04 7.11 -1.39
N ALA A 173 10.30 7.36 -0.33
CA ALA A 173 9.69 6.32 0.49
C ALA A 173 8.41 6.81 1.15
N ILE A 174 7.43 5.92 1.30
CA ILE A 174 6.28 6.03 2.19
C ILE A 174 6.21 4.77 3.04
N LEU A 175 5.84 4.92 4.31
CA LEU A 175 5.59 3.80 5.21
C LEU A 175 4.09 3.62 5.37
N ALA A 176 3.60 2.44 5.08
CA ALA A 176 2.20 2.08 5.22
C ALA A 176 2.02 1.06 6.34
N LEU A 177 1.04 1.27 7.21
CA LEU A 177 0.62 0.32 8.24
C LEU A 177 -0.56 -0.47 7.71
N GLY A 178 -0.40 -1.80 7.60
CA GLY A 178 -1.37 -2.68 6.97
C GLY A 178 -1.40 -2.59 5.44
N TYR A 179 -2.31 -3.35 4.85
CA TYR A 179 -2.51 -3.44 3.40
C TYR A 179 -3.97 -3.71 3.04
N ALA A 180 -4.33 -3.55 1.77
CA ALA A 180 -5.59 -3.98 1.17
C ALA A 180 -5.37 -5.34 0.51
N GLY A 181 -6.21 -6.32 0.81
CA GLY A 181 -6.12 -7.67 0.26
C GLY A 181 -7.42 -8.07 -0.41
N TRP A 182 -7.33 -8.82 -1.50
CA TRP A 182 -8.44 -9.42 -2.23
C TRP A 182 -8.19 -10.91 -2.40
N ALA A 183 -9.22 -11.71 -2.13
CA ALA A 183 -9.22 -13.15 -2.41
C ALA A 183 -9.17 -13.42 -3.93
N PRO A 184 -8.90 -14.68 -4.36
CA PRO A 184 -8.93 -15.06 -5.77
C PRO A 184 -10.22 -14.62 -6.48
N GLY A 185 -10.09 -13.84 -7.58
CA GLY A 185 -11.21 -13.34 -8.37
C GLY A 185 -12.01 -12.18 -7.75
N GLN A 186 -11.73 -11.80 -6.50
CA GLN A 186 -12.50 -10.76 -5.81
C GLN A 186 -12.26 -9.38 -6.45
N LEU A 187 -11.02 -9.01 -6.74
CA LEU A 187 -10.70 -7.72 -7.34
C LEU A 187 -11.35 -7.56 -8.71
N GLU A 188 -11.30 -8.58 -9.55
CA GLU A 188 -11.93 -8.60 -10.87
C GLU A 188 -13.45 -8.43 -10.76
N ASN A 189 -14.05 -9.12 -9.79
CA ASN A 189 -15.49 -9.00 -9.52
C ASN A 189 -15.86 -7.58 -9.08
N GLU A 190 -15.11 -6.98 -8.15
CA GLU A 190 -15.34 -5.62 -7.68
C GLU A 190 -15.16 -4.58 -8.81
N ILE A 191 -14.21 -4.77 -9.73
CA ILE A 191 -14.03 -3.92 -10.91
C ILE A 191 -15.23 -4.05 -11.85
N GLN A 192 -15.72 -5.28 -12.12
CA GLN A 192 -16.88 -5.52 -12.97
C GLN A 192 -18.16 -4.88 -12.39
N HIS A 193 -18.26 -4.77 -11.08
CA HIS A 193 -19.35 -4.08 -10.39
C HIS A 193 -19.10 -2.59 -10.17
N ASN A 194 -18.14 -2.00 -10.89
CA ASN A 194 -17.78 -0.58 -10.79
C ASN A 194 -17.38 -0.14 -9.37
N GLY A 195 -16.75 -1.00 -8.58
CA GLY A 195 -16.17 -0.61 -7.29
C GLY A 195 -14.88 0.18 -7.47
N TRP A 196 -14.10 -0.14 -8.50
CA TRP A 196 -12.78 0.43 -8.74
C TRP A 196 -12.61 0.89 -10.18
N LEU A 197 -12.00 2.06 -10.34
CA LEU A 197 -11.34 2.50 -11.56
C LEU A 197 -9.85 2.18 -11.44
N HIS A 198 -9.13 2.11 -12.56
CA HIS A 198 -7.69 1.93 -12.55
C HIS A 198 -6.97 2.85 -13.53
N CYS A 199 -5.73 3.19 -13.22
CA CYS A 199 -4.84 3.95 -14.11
C CYS A 199 -3.39 3.52 -13.89
N SER A 200 -2.52 3.92 -14.83
CA SER A 200 -1.07 3.74 -14.64
C SER A 200 -0.59 4.54 -13.44
N ALA A 201 0.28 3.92 -12.65
CA ALA A 201 0.96 4.60 -11.56
C ALA A 201 1.96 5.63 -12.08
N ASP A 202 2.23 6.62 -11.24
CA ASP A 202 3.37 7.51 -11.37
C ASP A 202 3.91 7.92 -9.99
N PRO A 203 5.14 8.43 -9.93
CA PRO A 203 5.78 8.80 -8.67
C PRO A 203 5.00 9.86 -7.86
N GLU A 204 4.30 10.79 -8.52
CA GLU A 204 3.53 11.82 -7.81
C GLU A 204 2.31 11.24 -7.10
N LEU A 205 1.61 10.29 -7.72
CA LEU A 205 0.51 9.58 -7.08
C LEU A 205 0.97 8.75 -5.88
N ILE A 206 2.18 8.19 -5.93
CA ILE A 206 2.67 7.32 -4.87
C ILE A 206 3.37 8.13 -3.79
N PHE A 207 4.35 8.97 -4.14
CA PHE A 207 5.25 9.65 -3.22
C PHE A 207 4.92 11.13 -2.99
N GLY A 208 3.99 11.70 -3.76
CA GLY A 208 3.59 13.10 -3.65
C GLY A 208 3.16 13.48 -2.23
N ARG A 209 3.55 14.67 -1.79
CA ARG A 209 3.35 15.16 -0.40
C ARG A 209 1.91 15.55 -0.09
N ASP A 210 1.14 15.94 -1.10
CA ASP A 210 -0.28 16.24 -0.97
C ASP A 210 -1.11 14.96 -0.93
N ILE A 211 -1.09 14.31 0.22
CA ILE A 211 -1.78 13.02 0.43
C ILE A 211 -3.29 13.17 0.23
N GLY A 212 -3.88 14.29 0.68
CA GLY A 212 -5.31 14.55 0.55
C GLY A 212 -5.77 14.78 -0.90
N GLY A 213 -4.92 15.39 -1.72
CA GLY A 213 -5.19 15.68 -3.13
C GLY A 213 -5.03 14.50 -4.08
N LYS A 214 -4.39 13.40 -3.65
CA LYS A 214 -4.11 12.24 -4.53
C LYS A 214 -5.35 11.64 -5.17
N TYR A 215 -6.48 11.60 -4.46
CA TYR A 215 -7.74 11.09 -5.02
C TYR A 215 -8.21 11.92 -6.22
N THR A 216 -8.24 13.23 -6.05
CA THR A 216 -8.61 14.16 -7.13
C THR A 216 -7.61 14.11 -8.28
N LEU A 217 -6.31 14.01 -7.96
CA LEU A 217 -5.25 13.89 -8.98
C LEU A 217 -5.41 12.58 -9.79
N ALA A 218 -5.69 11.46 -9.13
CA ALA A 218 -5.88 10.17 -9.78
C ALA A 218 -7.11 10.16 -10.71
N LEU A 219 -8.23 10.73 -10.27
CA LEU A 219 -9.42 10.89 -11.10
C LEU A 219 -9.14 11.78 -12.32
N LYS A 220 -8.46 12.90 -12.11
CA LYS A 220 -8.07 13.83 -13.18
C LYS A 220 -7.21 13.17 -14.25
N LYS A 221 -6.33 12.26 -13.83
CA LYS A 221 -5.45 11.47 -14.73
C LYS A 221 -6.24 10.61 -15.71
N ILE A 222 -7.42 10.16 -15.34
CA ILE A 222 -8.31 9.37 -16.19
C ILE A 222 -9.44 10.22 -16.82
N GLY A 223 -9.31 11.56 -16.74
CA GLY A 223 -10.27 12.48 -17.37
C GLY A 223 -11.57 12.69 -16.60
N ILE A 224 -11.63 12.30 -15.32
CA ILE A 224 -12.82 12.43 -14.48
C ILE A 224 -12.66 13.65 -13.57
N ASP A 225 -13.63 14.59 -13.67
CA ASP A 225 -13.75 15.71 -12.73
C ASP A 225 -14.80 15.39 -11.67
N LEU A 226 -14.42 15.50 -10.39
CA LEU A 226 -15.34 15.31 -9.26
C LEU A 226 -16.54 16.24 -9.28
N GLY A 227 -16.38 17.45 -9.83
CA GLY A 227 -17.46 18.41 -9.98
C GLY A 227 -18.53 17.98 -11.01
N MET A 228 -18.17 17.06 -11.91
CA MET A 228 -19.10 16.48 -12.90
C MET A 228 -19.75 15.18 -12.45
N LEU A 229 -19.26 14.57 -11.38
CA LEU A 229 -19.85 13.39 -10.73
C LEU A 229 -20.93 13.83 -9.74
N SER A 230 -21.93 14.61 -10.20
CA SER A 230 -23.06 14.95 -9.34
C SER A 230 -23.93 13.70 -9.13
N SER A 231 -24.42 13.52 -7.90
CA SER A 231 -25.34 12.47 -7.51
C SER A 231 -26.75 12.60 -8.15
N GLU A 232 -26.93 13.56 -9.03
CA GLU A 232 -28.21 13.86 -9.71
C GLU A 232 -28.25 13.41 -11.18
N ALA A 233 -27.35 12.56 -11.63
CA ALA A 233 -27.45 11.96 -12.96
C ALA A 233 -28.46 10.82 -12.96
N GLY A 234 -29.74 11.11 -13.18
CA GLY A 234 -30.70 10.08 -13.50
C GLY A 234 -32.11 10.21 -12.98
N HIS A 235 -32.80 11.29 -13.32
CA HIS A 235 -34.25 11.27 -13.43
C HIS A 235 -34.61 11.95 -14.78
N ALA A 236 -34.64 11.13 -15.78
CA ALA A 236 -35.34 11.41 -17.04
C ALA A 236 -36.20 10.19 -17.37
#